data_c0e1ca8e480a5e2f5fbbda6df7026502
#
_entry.id   c0e1ca8e480a5e2f5fbbda6df7026502
#
_cell.length_a   1.000
_cell.length_b   1.000
_cell.length_c   1.000
_cell.angle_alpha   90.00
_cell.angle_beta   90.00
_cell.angle_gamma   90.00
#
_symmetry.space_group_name_H-M   'P 1'
#
loop_
_entity.id
_entity.type
_entity.pdbx_description
1 polymer ?
#
loop_
_entity_poly.entity_id
_entity_poly.type
_entity_poly.pdbx_seq_one_letter_code
_entity_poly.pdbx_strand_id
1 'polypeptide(L)'
;MFPPVQDLYRIAPEIVLCLFGMLIMLIDPFIPAGRQRAMGWLAFVGTLGAFASLRWMFMNPGSAYSGLLRADTFSLFVHGIVIAVAALAILGSFDYLDHEGIQRGEYYALILFATAGMGILAGANELVTAFVGLEISSISTYILAGFRRNALKSN
;
A
#
# COMPACT_ATOMS: atom_id res chain seq x y z
N MET A 1 -11.42 24.56 -5.71
CA MET A 1 -10.68 24.97 -4.51
C MET A 1 -9.72 23.81 -4.19
N PHE A 2 -8.42 24.02 -4.27
CA PHE A 2 -7.46 22.93 -3.97
C PHE A 2 -7.45 22.66 -2.46
N PRO A 3 -7.29 21.41 -2.02
CA PRO A 3 -7.17 21.09 -0.61
C PRO A 3 -5.97 21.83 -0.01
N PRO A 4 -6.05 22.26 1.25
CA PRO A 4 -4.93 22.91 1.90
C PRO A 4 -3.74 21.95 1.95
N VAL A 5 -2.53 22.48 1.81
CA VAL A 5 -1.28 21.68 1.78
C VAL A 5 -1.13 20.79 3.02
N GLN A 6 -1.69 21.22 4.14
CA GLN A 6 -1.71 20.45 5.39
C GLN A 6 -2.47 19.12 5.28
N ASP A 7 -3.56 19.08 4.49
CA ASP A 7 -4.33 17.86 4.27
C ASP A 7 -3.52 16.84 3.47
N LEU A 8 -2.68 17.28 2.53
CA LEU A 8 -1.76 16.41 1.79
C LEU A 8 -0.69 15.79 2.70
N TYR A 9 -0.19 16.53 3.70
CA TYR A 9 0.77 15.98 4.66
C TYR A 9 0.15 14.91 5.56
N ARG A 10 -1.15 15.00 5.85
CA ARG A 10 -1.89 14.04 6.67
C ARG A 10 -2.13 12.71 5.97
N ILE A 11 -2.22 12.71 4.64
CA ILE A 11 -2.38 11.50 3.81
C ILE A 11 -1.10 11.16 3.03
N ALA A 12 0.05 11.71 3.43
CA ALA A 12 1.30 11.48 2.72
C ALA A 12 1.69 9.99 2.62
N PRO A 13 1.51 9.14 3.65
CA PRO A 13 1.80 7.71 3.55
C PRO A 13 1.01 7.02 2.45
N GLU A 14 -0.30 7.28 2.36
CA GLU A 14 -1.19 6.70 1.35
C GLU A 14 -0.80 7.16 -0.06
N ILE A 15 -0.47 8.44 -0.20
CA ILE A 15 -0.01 8.99 -1.49
C ILE A 15 1.26 8.28 -1.94
N VAL A 16 2.24 8.11 -1.06
CA VAL A 16 3.51 7.43 -1.38
C VAL A 16 3.24 5.98 -1.78
N LEU A 17 2.45 5.23 -1.01
CA LEU A 17 2.11 3.84 -1.31
C LEU A 17 1.40 3.72 -2.66
N CYS A 18 0.43 4.57 -2.93
CA CYS A 18 -0.30 4.57 -4.20
C CYS A 18 0.60 4.93 -5.39
N LEU A 19 1.48 5.93 -5.24
CA LEU A 19 2.42 6.31 -6.31
C LEU A 19 3.38 5.18 -6.64
N PHE A 20 3.96 4.51 -5.64
CA PHE A 20 4.83 3.36 -5.88
C PHE A 20 4.07 2.17 -6.45
N GLY A 21 2.85 1.90 -5.98
CA GLY A 21 1.99 0.86 -6.54
C GLY A 21 1.67 1.10 -8.03
N MET A 22 1.26 2.32 -8.39
CA MET A 22 1.02 2.70 -9.77
C MET A 22 2.30 2.63 -10.63
N LEU A 23 3.42 3.10 -10.09
CA LEU A 23 4.71 3.06 -10.78
C LEU A 23 5.12 1.62 -11.12
N ILE A 24 4.96 0.70 -10.16
CA ILE A 24 5.24 -0.72 -10.36
C ILE A 24 4.34 -1.30 -11.45
N MET A 25 3.03 -1.04 -11.42
CA MET A 25 2.11 -1.51 -12.44
C MET A 25 2.42 -0.98 -13.84
N LEU A 26 2.91 0.25 -13.94
CA LEU A 26 3.29 0.85 -15.22
C LEU A 26 4.59 0.28 -15.79
N ILE A 27 5.55 -0.05 -14.92
CA ILE A 27 6.88 -0.51 -15.33
C ILE A 27 6.91 -2.02 -15.57
N ASP A 28 6.13 -2.80 -14.81
CA ASP A 28 6.14 -4.28 -14.85
C ASP A 28 6.03 -4.87 -16.27
N PRO A 29 5.13 -4.39 -17.16
CA PRO A 29 5.01 -4.93 -18.53
C PRO A 29 6.26 -4.76 -19.40
N PHE A 30 7.15 -3.81 -19.05
CA PHE A 30 8.35 -3.50 -19.82
C PHE A 30 9.60 -4.22 -19.29
N ILE A 31 9.50 -4.93 -18.17
CA ILE A 31 10.63 -5.61 -17.55
C ILE A 31 10.71 -7.06 -18.04
N PRO A 32 11.88 -7.48 -18.57
CA PRO A 32 12.10 -8.86 -19.01
C PRO A 32 11.95 -9.84 -17.85
N ALA A 33 11.41 -11.03 -18.17
CA ALA A 33 11.36 -12.16 -17.25
C ALA A 33 12.75 -12.44 -16.68
N GLY A 34 12.88 -12.42 -15.35
CA GLY A 34 14.15 -12.59 -14.62
C GLY A 34 14.65 -11.34 -13.87
N ARG A 35 14.13 -10.14 -14.17
CA ARG A 35 14.40 -8.92 -13.38
C ARG A 35 13.23 -8.47 -12.50
N GLN A 36 12.20 -9.26 -12.41
CA GLN A 36 10.97 -8.93 -11.66
C GLN A 36 11.22 -8.81 -10.13
N ARG A 37 12.31 -9.40 -9.61
CA ARG A 37 12.77 -9.18 -8.24
C ARG A 37 13.07 -7.69 -7.94
N ALA A 38 13.42 -6.91 -8.97
CA ALA A 38 13.60 -5.47 -8.82
C ALA A 38 12.29 -4.73 -8.44
N MET A 39 11.12 -5.27 -8.87
CA MET A 39 9.82 -4.70 -8.49
C MET A 39 9.53 -4.86 -7.00
N GLY A 40 9.93 -5.99 -6.42
CA GLY A 40 9.84 -6.19 -4.96
C GLY A 40 10.73 -5.22 -4.18
N TRP A 41 11.95 -4.95 -4.66
CA TRP A 41 12.81 -3.93 -4.05
C TRP A 41 12.23 -2.53 -4.20
N LEU A 42 11.62 -2.20 -5.35
CA LEU A 42 10.94 -0.93 -5.56
C LEU A 42 9.75 -0.77 -4.60
N ALA A 43 8.96 -1.84 -4.40
CA ALA A 43 7.88 -1.85 -3.43
C ALA A 43 8.38 -1.66 -2.00
N PHE A 44 9.48 -2.33 -1.64
CA PHE A 44 10.10 -2.17 -0.33
C PHE A 44 10.58 -0.74 -0.09
N VAL A 45 11.22 -0.10 -1.08
CA VAL A 45 11.57 1.32 -1.02
C VAL A 45 10.33 2.19 -0.85
N GLY A 46 9.23 1.84 -1.51
CA GLY A 46 7.93 2.50 -1.35
C GLY A 46 7.42 2.44 0.10
N THR A 47 7.51 1.28 0.77
CA THR A 47 7.14 1.15 2.18
C THR A 47 8.05 1.96 3.10
N LEU A 48 9.37 2.01 2.83
CA LEU A 48 10.29 2.85 3.58
C LEU A 48 9.97 4.35 3.39
N GLY A 49 9.64 4.77 2.16
CA GLY A 49 9.19 6.12 1.87
C GLY A 49 7.90 6.48 2.61
N ALA A 50 6.93 5.58 2.62
CA ALA A 50 5.69 5.75 3.36
C ALA A 50 5.95 5.82 4.88
N PHE A 51 6.84 4.99 5.40
CA PHE A 51 7.22 5.04 6.82
C PHE A 51 7.90 6.37 7.17
N ALA A 52 8.80 6.86 6.32
CA ALA A 52 9.43 8.16 6.51
C ALA A 52 8.42 9.32 6.46
N SER A 53 7.38 9.20 5.62
CA SER A 53 6.32 10.22 5.50
C SER A 53 5.40 10.32 6.73
N LEU A 54 5.38 9.31 7.62
CA LEU A 54 4.70 9.38 8.91
C LEU A 54 5.19 10.57 9.76
N ARG A 55 6.43 11.00 9.56
CA ARG A 55 6.95 12.20 10.20
C ARG A 55 6.13 13.45 9.87
N TRP A 56 5.73 13.61 8.62
CA TRP A 56 4.91 14.75 8.21
C TRP A 56 3.51 14.68 8.80
N MET A 57 2.93 13.49 8.84
CA MET A 57 1.64 13.25 9.49
C MET A 57 1.73 13.57 10.99
N PHE A 58 2.81 13.16 11.67
CA PHE A 58 3.06 13.46 13.09
C PHE A 58 3.18 14.96 13.36
N MET A 59 3.81 15.72 12.46
CA MET A 59 4.00 17.17 12.61
C MET A 59 2.73 17.98 12.30
N ASN A 60 1.74 17.39 11.66
CA ASN A 60 0.49 18.04 11.24
C ASN A 60 -0.75 17.31 11.78
N PRO A 61 -0.92 17.18 13.11
CA PRO A 61 -2.09 16.50 13.67
C PRO A 61 -3.37 17.30 13.38
N GLY A 62 -4.50 16.60 13.29
CA GLY A 62 -5.81 17.21 13.11
C GLY A 62 -6.66 16.50 12.05
N SER A 63 -7.81 17.10 11.72
CA SER A 63 -8.71 16.57 10.71
C SER A 63 -8.36 17.10 9.31
N ALA A 64 -8.49 16.23 8.32
CA ALA A 64 -8.29 16.52 6.90
C ALA A 64 -9.60 16.37 6.13
N TYR A 65 -9.68 17.06 4.98
CA TYR A 65 -10.81 16.94 4.05
C TYR A 65 -12.16 17.15 4.74
N SER A 66 -12.34 18.30 5.40
CA SER A 66 -13.58 18.67 6.09
C SER A 66 -14.01 17.67 7.18
N GLY A 67 -13.07 16.93 7.77
CA GLY A 67 -13.34 16.00 8.86
C GLY A 67 -13.50 14.53 8.44
N LEU A 68 -13.34 14.20 7.16
CA LEU A 68 -13.41 12.80 6.67
C LEU A 68 -12.30 11.92 7.23
N LEU A 69 -11.09 12.49 7.38
CA LEU A 69 -9.92 11.81 7.91
C LEU A 69 -9.37 12.54 9.12
N ARG A 70 -8.79 11.80 10.04
CA ARG A 70 -8.16 12.31 11.24
C ARG A 70 -6.75 11.74 11.42
N ALA A 71 -5.78 12.65 11.51
CA ALA A 71 -4.41 12.34 11.86
C ALA A 71 -4.22 12.55 13.36
N ASP A 72 -4.30 11.48 14.14
CA ASP A 72 -4.04 11.47 15.58
C ASP A 72 -3.00 10.39 15.94
N THR A 73 -2.64 10.32 17.21
CA THR A 73 -1.63 9.37 17.70
C THR A 73 -2.04 7.92 17.46
N PHE A 74 -3.33 7.60 17.55
CA PHE A 74 -3.84 6.25 17.29
C PHE A 74 -3.69 5.90 15.80
N SER A 75 -4.16 6.77 14.92
CA SER A 75 -4.03 6.60 13.48
C SER A 75 -2.56 6.45 13.07
N LEU A 76 -1.67 7.30 13.59
CA LEU A 76 -0.23 7.23 13.32
C LEU A 76 0.38 5.89 13.76
N PHE A 77 0.01 5.40 14.92
CA PHE A 77 0.50 4.11 15.45
C PHE A 77 0.05 2.95 14.56
N VAL A 78 -1.23 2.93 14.17
CA VAL A 78 -1.77 1.89 13.28
C VAL A 78 -1.11 1.95 11.89
N HIS A 79 -0.92 3.13 11.32
CA HIS A 79 -0.16 3.29 10.05
C HIS A 79 1.24 2.70 10.15
N GLY A 80 1.95 2.98 11.25
CA GLY A 80 3.30 2.43 11.48
C GLY A 80 3.30 0.89 11.47
N ILE A 81 2.35 0.27 12.17
CA ILE A 81 2.22 -1.20 12.19
C ILE A 81 1.89 -1.74 10.80
N VAL A 82 0.90 -1.19 10.12
CA VAL A 82 0.44 -1.68 8.82
C VAL A 82 1.56 -1.58 7.77
N ILE A 83 2.29 -0.48 7.73
CA ILE A 83 3.42 -0.29 6.82
C ILE A 83 4.57 -1.27 7.15
N ALA A 84 4.86 -1.49 8.45
CA ALA A 84 5.88 -2.45 8.86
C ALA A 84 5.50 -3.89 8.47
N VAL A 85 4.25 -4.29 8.66
CA VAL A 85 3.73 -5.60 8.23
C VAL A 85 3.82 -5.75 6.72
N ALA A 86 3.46 -4.72 5.94
CA ALA A 86 3.59 -4.73 4.49
C ALA A 86 5.05 -4.90 4.04
N ALA A 87 5.99 -4.20 4.68
CA ALA A 87 7.41 -4.34 4.40
C ALA A 87 7.91 -5.78 4.66
N LEU A 88 7.50 -6.39 5.78
CA LEU A 88 7.82 -7.79 6.09
C LEU A 88 7.18 -8.76 5.10
N ALA A 89 5.93 -8.52 4.70
CA ALA A 89 5.23 -9.33 3.70
C ALA A 89 5.95 -9.29 2.34
N ILE A 90 6.40 -8.11 1.91
CA ILE A 90 7.19 -7.95 0.67
C ILE A 90 8.51 -8.72 0.77
N LEU A 91 9.25 -8.60 1.87
CA LEU A 91 10.51 -9.32 2.06
C LEU A 91 10.31 -10.84 2.09
N GLY A 92 9.28 -11.31 2.79
CA GLY A 92 8.95 -12.74 2.84
C GLY A 92 8.46 -13.32 1.52
N SER A 93 7.96 -12.46 0.61
CA SER A 93 7.44 -12.89 -0.69
C SER A 93 8.54 -13.19 -1.73
N PHE A 94 9.77 -12.72 -1.54
CA PHE A 94 10.85 -12.90 -2.53
C PHE A 94 11.12 -14.37 -2.84
N ASP A 95 11.36 -15.18 -1.82
CA ASP A 95 11.69 -16.60 -2.00
C ASP A 95 10.45 -17.40 -2.42
N TYR A 96 9.27 -17.03 -1.93
CA TYR A 96 8.01 -17.68 -2.29
C TYR A 96 7.68 -17.53 -3.78
N LEU A 97 7.79 -16.31 -4.31
CA LEU A 97 7.48 -16.02 -5.72
C LEU A 97 8.54 -16.59 -6.68
N ASP A 98 9.81 -16.68 -6.25
CA ASP A 98 10.87 -17.32 -7.00
C ASP A 98 10.61 -18.83 -7.15
N HIS A 99 10.21 -19.52 -6.08
CA HIS A 99 9.91 -20.95 -6.11
C HIS A 99 8.68 -21.31 -6.96
N GLU A 100 7.66 -20.46 -6.95
CA GLU A 100 6.41 -20.70 -7.68
C GLU A 100 6.49 -20.24 -9.16
N GLY A 101 7.54 -19.53 -9.56
CA GLY A 101 7.70 -18.99 -10.92
C GLY A 101 6.66 -17.91 -11.28
N ILE A 102 6.01 -17.32 -10.29
CA ILE A 102 4.92 -16.33 -10.43
C ILE A 102 5.45 -14.94 -10.06
N GLN A 103 6.61 -14.57 -10.56
CA GLN A 103 7.10 -13.22 -10.32
C GLN A 103 6.36 -12.23 -11.21
N ARG A 104 5.46 -11.43 -10.63
CA ARG A 104 4.80 -10.31 -11.27
C ARG A 104 4.81 -9.10 -10.34
N GLY A 105 5.16 -7.95 -10.88
CA GLY A 105 5.12 -6.68 -10.14
C GLY A 105 3.74 -6.36 -9.60
N GLU A 106 2.68 -6.80 -10.29
CA GLU A 106 1.29 -6.67 -9.85
C GLU A 106 1.07 -7.17 -8.40
N TYR A 107 1.73 -8.25 -8.00
CA TYR A 107 1.64 -8.79 -6.64
C TYR A 107 2.09 -7.77 -5.59
N TYR A 108 3.22 -7.13 -5.81
CA TYR A 108 3.76 -6.11 -4.92
C TYR A 108 2.93 -4.83 -4.92
N ALA A 109 2.43 -4.41 -6.08
CA ALA A 109 1.54 -3.27 -6.19
C ALA A 109 0.25 -3.47 -5.38
N LEU A 110 -0.34 -4.67 -5.43
CA LEU A 110 -1.54 -5.01 -4.66
C LEU A 110 -1.29 -4.96 -3.14
N ILE A 111 -0.10 -5.38 -2.67
CA ILE A 111 0.26 -5.24 -1.24
C ILE A 111 0.29 -3.74 -0.87
N LEU A 112 0.88 -2.88 -1.71
CA LEU A 112 0.94 -1.44 -1.44
C LEU A 112 -0.46 -0.80 -1.44
N PHE A 113 -1.35 -1.17 -2.36
CA PHE A 113 -2.73 -0.67 -2.37
C PHE A 113 -3.54 -1.18 -1.17
N ALA A 114 -3.39 -2.46 -0.78
CA ALA A 114 -4.02 -2.98 0.43
C ALA A 114 -3.57 -2.20 1.67
N THR A 115 -2.27 -1.90 1.75
CA THR A 115 -1.67 -1.13 2.85
C THR A 115 -2.21 0.30 2.87
N ALA A 116 -2.33 0.96 1.72
CA ALA A 116 -2.92 2.29 1.62
C ALA A 116 -4.39 2.29 2.07
N GLY A 117 -5.17 1.29 1.67
CA GLY A 117 -6.56 1.11 2.12
C GLY A 117 -6.67 0.96 3.64
N MET A 118 -5.77 0.17 4.25
CA MET A 118 -5.71 0.04 5.72
C MET A 118 -5.31 1.36 6.40
N GLY A 119 -4.45 2.16 5.78
CA GLY A 119 -4.10 3.50 6.26
C GLY A 119 -5.32 4.43 6.27
N ILE A 120 -6.06 4.48 5.16
CA ILE A 120 -7.32 5.25 5.07
C ILE A 120 -8.30 4.80 6.16
N LEU A 121 -8.46 3.50 6.37
CA LEU A 121 -9.33 2.93 7.41
C LEU A 121 -8.89 3.38 8.81
N ALA A 122 -7.59 3.36 9.10
CA ALA A 122 -7.04 3.76 10.38
C ALA A 122 -7.22 5.25 10.70
N GLY A 123 -7.23 6.10 9.67
CA GLY A 123 -7.48 7.54 9.78
C GLY A 123 -8.94 7.96 9.60
N ALA A 124 -9.84 7.02 9.29
CA ALA A 124 -11.23 7.33 9.00
C ALA A 124 -11.95 7.92 10.21
N ASN A 125 -12.60 9.06 10.03
CA ASN A 125 -13.39 9.74 11.05
C ASN A 125 -14.91 9.63 10.79
N GLU A 126 -15.28 9.09 9.63
CA GLU A 126 -16.66 8.85 9.20
C GLU A 126 -16.80 7.41 8.67
N LEU A 127 -18.02 6.86 8.82
CA LEU A 127 -18.33 5.51 8.40
C LEU A 127 -18.12 5.27 6.90
N VAL A 128 -18.43 6.26 6.06
CA VAL A 128 -18.25 6.18 4.60
C VAL A 128 -16.77 6.08 4.25
N THR A 129 -15.91 6.88 4.86
CA THR A 129 -14.46 6.84 4.66
C THR A 129 -13.87 5.52 5.15
N ALA A 130 -14.34 5.01 6.31
CA ALA A 130 -13.96 3.69 6.82
C ALA A 130 -14.35 2.57 5.85
N PHE A 131 -15.56 2.63 5.29
CA PHE A 131 -16.02 1.66 4.29
C PHE A 131 -15.14 1.69 3.02
N VAL A 132 -14.83 2.86 2.50
CA VAL A 132 -13.95 3.00 1.32
C VAL A 132 -12.56 2.43 1.58
N GLY A 133 -11.94 2.73 2.73
CA GLY A 133 -10.65 2.18 3.11
C GLY A 133 -10.67 0.65 3.22
N LEU A 134 -11.72 0.10 3.80
CA LEU A 134 -11.94 -1.35 3.92
C LEU A 134 -12.11 -1.99 2.54
N GLU A 135 -12.89 -1.38 1.63
CA GLU A 135 -13.09 -1.91 0.28
C GLU A 135 -11.80 -1.93 -0.53
N ILE A 136 -11.01 -0.86 -0.51
CA ILE A 136 -9.71 -0.81 -1.20
C ILE A 136 -8.80 -1.93 -0.71
N SER A 137 -8.69 -2.12 0.60
CA SER A 137 -7.88 -3.18 1.20
C SER A 137 -8.41 -4.57 0.85
N SER A 138 -9.73 -4.79 0.94
CA SER A 138 -10.37 -6.07 0.68
C SER A 138 -10.24 -6.50 -0.77
N ILE A 139 -10.51 -5.62 -1.72
CA ILE A 139 -10.37 -5.92 -3.15
C ILE A 139 -8.94 -6.32 -3.48
N SER A 140 -7.95 -5.54 -3.01
CA SER A 140 -6.54 -5.85 -3.22
C SER A 140 -6.16 -7.22 -2.65
N THR A 141 -6.64 -7.54 -1.44
CA THR A 141 -6.39 -8.81 -0.76
C THR A 141 -7.09 -9.98 -1.47
N TYR A 142 -8.31 -9.80 -1.98
CA TYR A 142 -9.02 -10.84 -2.75
C TYR A 142 -8.30 -11.18 -4.06
N ILE A 143 -7.78 -10.16 -4.75
CA ILE A 143 -6.98 -10.39 -5.96
C ILE A 143 -5.69 -11.14 -5.60
N LEU A 144 -5.01 -10.76 -4.50
CA LEU A 144 -3.83 -11.47 -4.01
C LEU A 144 -4.13 -12.94 -3.67
N ALA A 145 -5.24 -13.22 -3.00
CA ALA A 145 -5.66 -14.58 -2.67
C ALA A 145 -5.98 -15.42 -3.93
N GLY A 146 -6.50 -14.76 -4.98
CA GLY A 146 -6.79 -15.39 -6.28
C GLY A 146 -5.58 -15.53 -7.21
N PHE A 147 -4.44 -14.95 -6.87
CA PHE A 147 -3.28 -14.87 -7.75
C PHE A 147 -2.70 -16.24 -8.15
N ARG A 148 -2.85 -17.25 -7.29
CA ARG A 148 -2.38 -18.64 -7.52
C ARG A 148 -3.34 -19.53 -8.30
N ARG A 149 -4.53 -19.06 -8.66
CA ARG A 149 -5.59 -19.93 -9.21
C ARG A 149 -5.28 -20.59 -10.56
N ASN A 150 -4.31 -20.06 -11.30
CA ASN A 150 -3.92 -20.60 -12.61
C ASN A 150 -2.90 -21.77 -12.56
N ALA A 151 -2.23 -21.99 -11.41
CA ALA A 151 -1.26 -23.07 -11.27
C ALA A 151 -1.91 -24.44 -11.00
N LEU A 152 -3.15 -24.49 -10.51
CA LEU A 152 -3.87 -25.72 -10.17
C LEU A 152 -4.64 -26.35 -11.36
N LYS A 153 -4.66 -25.74 -12.54
CA LYS A 153 -5.36 -26.25 -13.74
C LYS A 153 -4.45 -26.88 -14.79
N SER A 154 -3.16 -27.03 -14.50
CA SER A 154 -2.17 -27.61 -15.43
C SER A 154 -1.65 -28.98 -14.99
N ASN A 155 -2.51 -29.84 -14.45
CA ASN A 155 -2.25 -31.29 -14.36
C ASN A 155 -3.51 -32.04 -14.69
#